data_2431b3961959da4657d0e4b3c99a365a
#
_entry.id   2431b3961959da4657d0e4b3c99a365a
#
_cell.length_a   1.000
_cell.length_b   1.000
_cell.length_c   1.000
_cell.angle_alpha   90.00
_cell.angle_beta   90.00
_cell.angle_gamma   90.00
#
_symmetry.space_group_name_H-M   'P 1'
#
loop_
_entity.id
_entity.type
_entity.pdbx_description
1 polymer ?
#
loop_
_entity_poly.entity_id
_entity_poly.type
_entity_poly.pdbx_seq_one_letter_code
_entity_poly.pdbx_strand_id
1 'polypeptide(L)'
;LARLFGEDGEKWPDHASELMKVLTKDKSNRVKIANSAWTRADVKLKKSYRRALKRTLGAQAFSAALSEESGMKAINEWVKKNTGGMIDQLLSKPLSEDTVLALINTVYFKGAWSEEFDENFTQKGEFTRDNGEKTETDFMRRVDDFRYWALEDGAQAFGGSLNGKMACG
;
A
#
# COMPACT_ATOMS: atom_id res chain seq x y z
N LEU A 1 -5.65 -12.99 15.74
CA LEU A 1 -4.57 -12.19 15.10
C LEU A 1 -3.19 -12.65 15.56
N ALA A 2 -2.91 -12.80 16.87
CA ALA A 2 -1.63 -13.29 17.39
C ALA A 2 -1.17 -14.63 16.76
N ARG A 3 -2.11 -15.58 16.58
CA ARG A 3 -1.83 -16.86 15.90
C ARG A 3 -1.48 -16.71 14.41
N LEU A 4 -1.91 -15.65 13.76
CA LEU A 4 -1.66 -15.40 12.33
C LEU A 4 -0.25 -14.84 12.09
N PHE A 5 0.31 -14.15 13.07
CA PHE A 5 1.62 -13.49 12.97
C PHE A 5 2.73 -14.22 13.75
N GLY A 6 2.42 -15.37 14.39
CA GLY A 6 3.41 -16.20 15.08
C GLY A 6 4.07 -15.56 16.30
N GLU A 7 3.56 -14.44 16.78
CA GLU A 7 4.12 -13.69 17.89
C GLU A 7 3.09 -13.47 19.01
N ASP A 8 3.58 -13.13 20.22
CA ASP A 8 2.75 -12.71 21.33
C ASP A 8 1.87 -11.53 20.95
N GLY A 9 0.56 -11.72 20.93
CA GLY A 9 -0.41 -10.73 20.45
C GLY A 9 -0.41 -9.40 21.18
N GLU A 10 0.38 -9.26 22.26
CA GLU A 10 0.59 -8.02 22.98
C GLU A 10 1.68 -7.13 22.35
N LYS A 11 2.65 -7.72 21.66
CA LYS A 11 3.82 -6.99 21.10
C LYS A 11 3.65 -6.55 19.64
N TRP A 12 2.78 -7.20 18.87
CA TRP A 12 2.62 -6.86 17.45
C TRP A 12 2.28 -5.38 17.17
N PRO A 13 1.51 -4.67 18.03
CA PRO A 13 1.23 -3.26 17.80
C PRO A 13 2.49 -2.38 17.86
N ASP A 14 3.43 -2.71 18.75
CA ASP A 14 4.68 -1.97 18.89
C ASP A 14 5.62 -2.26 17.70
N HIS A 15 5.72 -3.52 17.28
CA HIS A 15 6.48 -3.91 16.09
C HIS A 15 5.93 -3.26 14.82
N ALA A 16 4.60 -3.23 14.64
CA ALA A 16 3.98 -2.54 13.51
C ALA A 16 4.29 -1.04 13.51
N SER A 17 4.22 -0.40 14.69
CA SER A 17 4.55 1.02 14.84
C SER A 17 6.01 1.30 14.52
N GLU A 18 6.93 0.45 14.96
CA GLU A 18 8.36 0.56 14.70
C GLU A 18 8.68 0.37 13.21
N LEU A 19 8.11 -0.67 12.59
CA LEU A 19 8.26 -0.92 11.17
C LEU A 19 7.76 0.28 10.33
N MET A 20 6.60 0.81 10.66
CA MET A 20 6.07 2.00 9.99
C MET A 20 7.02 3.19 10.11
N LYS A 21 7.62 3.42 11.28
CA LYS A 21 8.60 4.50 11.49
C LYS A 21 9.85 4.29 10.66
N VAL A 22 10.37 3.05 10.61
CA VAL A 22 11.56 2.72 9.80
C VAL A 22 11.29 2.96 8.33
N LEU A 23 10.18 2.43 7.80
CA LEU A 23 9.81 2.55 6.39
C LEU A 23 9.53 4.00 5.95
N THR A 24 8.99 4.84 6.84
CA THR A 24 8.64 6.23 6.50
C THR A 24 9.74 7.24 6.83
N LYS A 25 10.85 6.82 7.46
CA LYS A 25 11.95 7.71 7.87
C LYS A 25 12.86 8.09 6.72
N ASP A 26 13.03 7.21 5.74
CA ASP A 26 13.90 7.45 4.61
C ASP A 26 13.28 8.52 3.68
N LYS A 27 14.04 9.60 3.46
CA LYS A 27 13.61 10.72 2.62
C LYS A 27 13.99 10.57 1.15
N SER A 28 14.92 9.67 0.84
CA SER A 28 15.34 9.36 -0.53
C SER A 28 14.26 8.58 -1.28
N ASN A 29 13.47 7.81 -0.52
CA ASN A 29 12.29 7.13 -1.03
C ASN A 29 11.04 7.64 -0.30
N ARG A 30 9.97 7.83 -1.02
CA ARG A 30 8.70 8.25 -0.42
C ARG A 30 7.85 7.02 -0.13
N VAL A 31 7.82 6.60 1.13
CA VAL A 31 6.84 5.64 1.63
C VAL A 31 5.80 6.37 2.46
N LYS A 32 4.53 6.17 2.16
CA LYS A 32 3.42 6.69 2.94
C LYS A 32 2.49 5.54 3.27
N ILE A 33 2.34 5.28 4.56
CA ILE A 33 1.39 4.29 5.09
C ILE A 33 0.32 5.07 5.83
N ALA A 34 -0.94 4.90 5.46
CA ALA A 34 -2.05 5.55 6.13
C ALA A 34 -3.14 4.54 6.48
N ASN A 35 -3.68 4.69 7.67
CA ASN A 35 -4.71 3.84 8.23
C ASN A 35 -5.94 4.65 8.59
N SER A 36 -7.12 4.13 8.35
CA SER A 36 -8.37 4.74 8.77
C SER A 36 -9.42 3.73 9.19
N ALA A 37 -10.27 4.17 10.11
CA ALA A 37 -11.44 3.44 10.57
C ALA A 37 -12.67 4.31 10.29
N TRP A 38 -13.64 3.78 9.57
CA TRP A 38 -14.87 4.45 9.17
C TRP A 38 -16.05 3.74 9.83
N THR A 39 -16.77 4.45 10.68
CA THR A 39 -17.98 3.89 11.31
C THR A 39 -19.22 4.46 10.66
N ARG A 40 -20.30 3.66 10.65
CA ARG A 40 -21.64 4.15 10.32
C ARG A 40 -22.00 5.29 11.27
N ALA A 41 -22.77 6.27 10.80
CA ALA A 41 -23.03 7.53 11.52
C ALA A 41 -23.66 7.36 12.90
N ASP A 42 -24.46 6.30 13.11
CA ASP A 42 -25.11 5.95 14.38
C ASP A 42 -24.18 5.24 15.39
N VAL A 43 -22.96 4.82 14.94
CA VAL A 43 -22.04 4.03 15.76
C VAL A 43 -20.85 4.89 16.21
N LYS A 44 -20.62 4.90 17.52
CA LYS A 44 -19.49 5.62 18.12
C LYS A 44 -18.42 4.67 18.61
N LEU A 45 -17.20 4.83 18.09
CA LEU A 45 -16.04 4.13 18.64
C LEU A 45 -15.76 4.56 20.09
N LYS A 46 -15.47 3.58 20.94
CA LYS A 46 -15.00 3.86 22.32
C LYS A 46 -13.76 4.75 22.27
N LYS A 47 -13.70 5.75 23.16
CA LYS A 47 -12.58 6.70 23.25
C LYS A 47 -11.22 5.98 23.43
N SER A 48 -11.19 4.90 24.21
CA SER A 48 -10.00 4.07 24.42
C SER A 48 -9.51 3.44 23.11
N TYR A 49 -10.42 2.84 22.34
CA TYR A 49 -10.11 2.21 21.06
C TYR A 49 -9.61 3.23 20.03
N ARG A 50 -10.28 4.39 19.92
CA ARG A 50 -9.83 5.47 19.02
C ARG A 50 -8.45 6.00 19.38
N ARG A 51 -8.14 6.11 20.68
CA ARG A 51 -6.79 6.48 21.15
C ARG A 51 -5.75 5.41 20.81
N ALA A 52 -6.08 4.12 20.98
CA ALA A 52 -5.21 3.01 20.64
C ALA A 52 -4.90 2.99 19.13
N LEU A 53 -5.90 3.08 18.27
CA LEU A 53 -5.74 3.17 16.82
C LEU A 53 -4.78 4.30 16.39
N LYS A 54 -4.99 5.49 16.96
CA LYS A 54 -4.13 6.65 16.65
C LYS A 54 -2.70 6.45 17.12
N ARG A 55 -2.52 5.94 18.35
CA ARG A 55 -1.18 5.75 18.95
C ARG A 55 -0.39 4.67 18.26
N THR A 56 -1.02 3.53 17.95
CA THR A 56 -0.35 2.34 17.44
C THR A 56 -0.15 2.37 15.92
N LEU A 57 -1.19 2.78 15.19
CA LEU A 57 -1.22 2.71 13.73
C LEU A 57 -1.26 4.08 13.05
N GLY A 58 -1.20 5.17 13.80
CA GLY A 58 -1.41 6.51 13.26
C GLY A 58 -2.79 6.68 12.62
N ALA A 59 -3.74 5.79 12.91
CA ALA A 59 -5.00 5.71 12.21
C ALA A 59 -5.91 6.91 12.51
N GLN A 60 -6.59 7.37 11.47
CA GLN A 60 -7.67 8.35 11.56
C GLN A 60 -9.01 7.62 11.75
N ALA A 61 -9.91 8.22 12.51
CA ALA A 61 -11.24 7.66 12.76
C ALA A 61 -12.30 8.65 12.29
N PHE A 62 -13.18 8.17 11.43
CA PHE A 62 -14.26 8.94 10.81
C PHE A 62 -15.62 8.31 11.12
N SER A 63 -16.66 9.13 11.06
CA SER A 63 -18.05 8.69 11.05
C SER A 63 -18.67 9.18 9.74
N ALA A 64 -19.31 8.29 8.98
CA ALA A 64 -19.86 8.59 7.68
C ALA A 64 -21.12 7.75 7.37
N ALA A 65 -21.92 8.20 6.44
CA ALA A 65 -23.06 7.45 5.91
C ALA A 65 -22.54 6.39 4.90
N LEU A 66 -22.04 5.27 5.43
CA LEU A 66 -21.29 4.27 4.66
C LEU A 66 -22.09 3.65 3.51
N SER A 67 -23.41 3.55 3.65
CA SER A 67 -24.33 3.03 2.62
C SER A 67 -24.81 4.08 1.63
N GLU A 68 -24.32 5.30 1.72
CA GLU A 68 -24.68 6.38 0.82
C GLU A 68 -23.50 6.79 -0.07
N GLU A 69 -23.82 7.50 -1.15
CA GLU A 69 -22.81 8.04 -2.07
C GLU A 69 -21.85 9.03 -1.39
N SER A 70 -22.34 9.77 -0.41
CA SER A 70 -21.55 10.70 0.39
C SER A 70 -20.43 10.00 1.16
N GLY A 71 -20.72 8.85 1.77
CA GLY A 71 -19.74 8.02 2.47
C GLY A 71 -18.72 7.40 1.52
N MET A 72 -19.18 6.87 0.38
CA MET A 72 -18.32 6.36 -0.67
C MET A 72 -17.35 7.43 -1.19
N LYS A 73 -17.84 8.61 -1.51
CA LYS A 73 -17.01 9.73 -1.98
C LYS A 73 -15.96 10.14 -0.94
N ALA A 74 -16.35 10.23 0.33
CA ALA A 74 -15.41 10.58 1.41
C ALA A 74 -14.29 9.55 1.56
N ILE A 75 -14.60 8.26 1.45
CA ILE A 75 -13.62 7.17 1.47
C ILE A 75 -12.68 7.27 0.25
N ASN A 76 -13.22 7.43 -0.95
CA ASN A 76 -12.44 7.53 -2.18
C ASN A 76 -11.50 8.76 -2.14
N GLU A 77 -11.96 9.90 -1.70
CA GLU A 77 -11.14 11.10 -1.53
C GLU A 77 -9.99 10.89 -0.53
N TRP A 78 -10.28 10.23 0.60
CA TRP A 78 -9.25 9.89 1.58
C TRP A 78 -8.20 8.95 0.98
N VAL A 79 -8.61 7.94 0.24
CA VAL A 79 -7.70 6.99 -0.44
C VAL A 79 -6.86 7.72 -1.48
N LYS A 80 -7.48 8.50 -2.37
CA LYS A 80 -6.78 9.31 -3.38
C LYS A 80 -5.70 10.20 -2.77
N LYS A 81 -6.05 10.94 -1.71
CA LYS A 81 -5.11 11.81 -0.97
C LYS A 81 -3.93 11.03 -0.38
N ASN A 82 -4.18 9.82 0.13
CA ASN A 82 -3.16 9.03 0.82
C ASN A 82 -2.31 8.19 -0.12
N THR A 83 -2.73 7.98 -1.36
CA THR A 83 -2.00 7.29 -2.42
C THR A 83 -1.35 8.23 -3.44
N GLY A 84 -1.31 9.54 -3.15
CA GLY A 84 -0.74 10.52 -4.07
C GLY A 84 -1.48 10.63 -5.41
N GLY A 85 -2.75 10.28 -5.43
CA GLY A 85 -3.59 10.29 -6.63
C GLY A 85 -3.48 9.00 -7.48
N MET A 86 -2.70 8.01 -7.05
CA MET A 86 -2.54 6.75 -7.80
C MET A 86 -3.78 5.86 -7.77
N ILE A 87 -4.59 5.98 -6.72
CA ILE A 87 -5.88 5.29 -6.61
C ILE A 87 -6.96 6.36 -6.53
N ASP A 88 -7.63 6.60 -7.65
CA ASP A 88 -8.72 7.58 -7.72
C ASP A 88 -9.99 7.07 -7.07
N GLN A 89 -10.26 5.78 -7.19
CA GLN A 89 -11.49 5.16 -6.75
C GLN A 89 -11.22 3.76 -6.18
N LEU A 90 -11.45 3.60 -4.89
CA LEU A 90 -11.41 2.31 -4.19
C LEU A 90 -12.79 1.64 -4.25
N LEU A 91 -13.84 2.41 -4.03
CA LEU A 91 -15.23 1.93 -4.00
C LEU A 91 -15.96 2.43 -5.24
N SER A 92 -16.50 1.51 -6.04
CA SER A 92 -17.34 1.82 -7.21
C SER A 92 -18.83 2.01 -6.88
N LYS A 93 -19.22 1.58 -5.68
CA LYS A 93 -20.58 1.73 -5.12
C LYS A 93 -20.52 1.87 -3.60
N PRO A 94 -21.54 2.43 -2.96
CA PRO A 94 -21.64 2.50 -1.50
C PRO A 94 -21.50 1.11 -0.85
N LEU A 95 -21.07 1.08 0.41
CA LEU A 95 -21.02 -0.15 1.20
C LEU A 95 -22.45 -0.60 1.54
N SER A 96 -22.59 -1.87 1.94
CA SER A 96 -23.87 -2.41 2.40
C SER A 96 -24.41 -1.62 3.60
N GLU A 97 -25.73 -1.52 3.72
CA GLU A 97 -26.42 -0.94 4.89
C GLU A 97 -26.07 -1.64 6.21
N ASP A 98 -25.71 -2.92 6.14
CA ASP A 98 -25.27 -3.71 7.30
C ASP A 98 -23.84 -3.38 7.74
N THR A 99 -23.10 -2.60 6.94
CA THR A 99 -21.72 -2.25 7.27
C THR A 99 -21.67 -1.28 8.44
N VAL A 100 -21.15 -1.75 9.56
CA VAL A 100 -20.98 -0.98 10.80
C VAL A 100 -19.63 -0.30 10.88
N LEU A 101 -18.60 -0.97 10.35
CA LEU A 101 -17.20 -0.53 10.40
C LEU A 101 -16.48 -0.95 9.10
N ALA A 102 -15.77 -0.01 8.51
CA ALA A 102 -14.79 -0.28 7.46
C ALA A 102 -13.40 0.16 7.93
N LEU A 103 -12.42 -0.71 7.76
CA LEU A 103 -11.01 -0.44 8.02
C LEU A 103 -10.29 -0.34 6.68
N ILE A 104 -9.55 0.75 6.47
CA ILE A 104 -8.85 1.00 5.21
C ILE A 104 -7.38 1.28 5.53
N ASN A 105 -6.52 0.54 4.87
CA ASN A 105 -5.09 0.78 4.84
C ASN A 105 -4.67 1.18 3.43
N THR A 106 -3.78 2.16 3.31
CA THR A 106 -3.14 2.53 2.05
C THR A 106 -1.63 2.51 2.22
N VAL A 107 -0.95 1.96 1.23
CA VAL A 107 0.50 2.03 1.10
C VAL A 107 0.81 2.72 -0.23
N TYR A 108 1.57 3.79 -0.16
CA TYR A 108 2.11 4.49 -1.33
C TYR A 108 3.62 4.43 -1.26
N PHE A 109 4.23 3.98 -2.33
CA PHE A 109 5.67 3.90 -2.48
C PHE A 109 6.10 4.63 -3.75
N LYS A 110 7.11 5.48 -3.64
CA LYS A 110 7.83 6.07 -4.77
C LYS A 110 9.32 6.08 -4.45
N GLY A 111 10.08 5.22 -5.10
CA GLY A 111 11.54 5.13 -4.98
C GLY A 111 12.21 5.45 -6.30
N ALA A 112 13.38 6.05 -6.22
CA ALA A 112 14.29 6.20 -7.36
C ALA A 112 15.33 5.07 -7.31
N TRP A 113 15.67 4.52 -8.45
CA TRP A 113 16.76 3.56 -8.57
C TRP A 113 18.09 4.21 -8.14
N SER A 114 18.95 3.47 -7.47
CA SER A 114 20.30 3.96 -7.13
C SER A 114 21.12 4.26 -8.38
N GLU A 115 20.89 3.49 -9.43
CA GLU A 115 21.37 3.75 -10.77
C GLU A 115 20.18 3.73 -11.71
N GLU A 116 19.95 4.84 -12.39
CA GLU A 116 18.80 5.03 -13.25
C GLU A 116 18.91 4.20 -14.53
N PHE A 117 17.77 3.80 -15.06
CA PHE A 117 17.71 3.28 -16.43
C PHE A 117 17.85 4.45 -17.39
N ASP A 118 18.81 4.37 -18.30
CA ASP A 118 18.96 5.38 -19.36
C ASP A 118 17.80 5.27 -20.35
N GLU A 119 17.06 6.36 -20.51
CA GLU A 119 15.90 6.43 -21.39
C GLU A 119 16.26 6.12 -22.87
N ASN A 120 17.51 6.40 -23.28
CA ASN A 120 17.99 6.10 -24.64
C ASN A 120 18.05 4.60 -24.94
N PHE A 121 18.11 3.75 -23.92
CA PHE A 121 18.07 2.30 -24.07
C PHE A 121 16.66 1.70 -23.90
N THR A 122 15.65 2.54 -23.68
CA THR A 122 14.26 2.09 -23.67
C THR A 122 13.82 1.74 -25.09
N GLN A 123 13.34 0.52 -25.28
CA GLN A 123 12.94 0.01 -26.58
C GLN A 123 11.52 -0.55 -26.55
N LYS A 124 10.80 -0.36 -27.63
CA LYS A 124 9.50 -0.99 -27.81
C LYS A 124 9.67 -2.49 -28.01
N GLY A 125 8.81 -3.24 -27.35
CA GLY A 125 8.80 -4.69 -27.43
C GLY A 125 7.41 -5.25 -27.18
N GLU A 126 7.24 -6.51 -27.54
CA GLU A 126 5.99 -7.22 -27.38
C GLU A 126 5.89 -7.81 -25.95
N PHE A 127 4.82 -7.46 -25.24
CA PHE A 127 4.44 -8.05 -23.96
C PHE A 127 3.26 -8.99 -24.17
N THR A 128 3.41 -10.26 -23.81
CA THR A 128 2.34 -11.25 -23.88
C THR A 128 1.65 -11.34 -22.53
N ARG A 129 0.35 -11.07 -22.49
CA ARG A 129 -0.48 -11.20 -21.31
C ARG A 129 -0.77 -12.68 -21.01
N ASP A 130 -1.27 -12.98 -19.82
CA ASP A 130 -1.68 -14.33 -19.40
C ASP A 130 -2.78 -14.96 -20.27
N ASN A 131 -3.64 -14.15 -20.86
CA ASN A 131 -4.66 -14.56 -21.83
C ASN A 131 -4.13 -14.78 -23.26
N GLY A 132 -2.81 -14.63 -23.47
CA GLY A 132 -2.15 -14.77 -24.78
C GLY A 132 -2.20 -13.53 -25.70
N GLU A 133 -2.88 -12.47 -25.29
CA GLU A 133 -2.88 -11.20 -26.04
C GLU A 133 -1.52 -10.53 -26.00
N LYS A 134 -1.11 -10.00 -27.15
CA LYS A 134 0.15 -9.29 -27.30
C LYS A 134 -0.09 -7.79 -27.33
N THR A 135 0.69 -7.05 -26.56
CA THR A 135 0.63 -5.60 -26.48
C THR A 135 2.04 -5.04 -26.67
N GLU A 136 2.20 -4.06 -27.54
CA GLU A 136 3.45 -3.33 -27.65
C GLU A 136 3.58 -2.39 -26.43
N THR A 137 4.73 -2.42 -25.77
CA THR A 137 5.04 -1.55 -24.64
C THR A 137 6.51 -1.17 -24.63
N ASP A 138 6.87 -0.17 -23.85
CA ASP A 138 8.24 0.28 -23.68
C ASP A 138 8.93 -0.54 -22.60
N PHE A 139 10.07 -1.14 -22.96
CA PHE A 139 10.92 -1.89 -22.06
C PHE A 139 12.16 -1.08 -21.68
N MET A 140 12.30 -0.78 -20.42
CA MET A 140 13.54 -0.24 -19.87
C MET A 140 14.63 -1.33 -19.94
N ARG A 141 15.84 -0.94 -20.32
CA ARG A 141 16.98 -1.86 -20.42
C ARG A 141 18.16 -1.34 -19.63
N ARG A 142 18.73 -2.23 -18.82
CA ARG A 142 19.99 -2.01 -18.12
C ARG A 142 20.73 -3.35 -17.99
N VAL A 143 22.03 -3.33 -18.12
CA VAL A 143 22.88 -4.48 -17.82
C VAL A 143 23.62 -4.16 -16.52
N ASP A 144 23.44 -4.99 -15.51
CA ASP A 144 24.03 -4.83 -14.20
C ASP A 144 24.05 -6.18 -13.46
N ASP A 145 24.74 -6.24 -12.33
CA ASP A 145 24.74 -7.39 -11.44
C ASP A 145 23.51 -7.35 -10.53
N PHE A 146 22.47 -8.07 -10.89
CA PHE A 146 21.26 -8.20 -10.10
C PHE A 146 21.31 -9.46 -9.23
N ARG A 147 20.79 -9.35 -7.99
CA ARG A 147 20.45 -10.54 -7.21
C ARG A 147 19.27 -11.23 -7.85
N TYR A 148 19.39 -12.52 -8.08
CA TYR A 148 18.37 -13.33 -8.73
C TYR A 148 18.00 -14.53 -7.86
N TRP A 149 16.71 -14.81 -7.76
CA TRP A 149 16.18 -15.98 -7.10
C TRP A 149 15.18 -16.70 -8.01
N ALA A 150 15.35 -17.99 -8.17
CA ALA A 150 14.33 -18.86 -8.74
C ALA A 150 13.66 -19.65 -7.59
N LEU A 151 12.35 -19.59 -7.55
CA LEU A 151 11.55 -20.28 -6.55
C LEU A 151 11.09 -21.65 -7.09
N GLU A 152 10.81 -22.61 -6.18
CA GLU A 152 10.43 -23.98 -6.56
C GLU A 152 9.11 -24.06 -7.34
N ASP A 153 8.21 -23.09 -7.17
CA ASP A 153 6.94 -22.97 -7.88
C ASP A 153 7.07 -22.36 -9.30
N GLY A 154 8.32 -22.11 -9.75
CA GLY A 154 8.62 -21.50 -11.03
C GLY A 154 8.57 -19.98 -11.04
N ALA A 155 8.26 -19.34 -9.94
CA ALA A 155 8.36 -17.88 -9.81
C ALA A 155 9.83 -17.45 -9.81
N GLN A 156 10.07 -16.27 -10.33
CA GLN A 156 11.40 -15.68 -10.40
C GLN A 156 11.36 -14.29 -9.76
N ALA A 157 12.37 -13.99 -8.97
CA ALA A 157 12.55 -12.67 -8.38
C ALA A 157 13.94 -12.15 -8.68
N PHE A 158 14.05 -10.85 -8.87
CA PHE A 158 15.35 -10.18 -8.94
C PHE A 158 15.31 -8.93 -8.04
N GLY A 159 16.44 -8.59 -7.45
CA GLY A 159 16.58 -7.45 -6.58
C GLY A 159 17.48 -6.38 -7.16
N GLY A 160 16.98 -5.15 -7.20
CA GLY A 160 17.73 -3.96 -7.56
C GLY A 160 17.80 -3.00 -6.38
N SER A 161 18.85 -2.18 -6.31
CA SER A 161 19.01 -1.18 -5.26
C SER A 161 18.22 0.09 -5.59
N LEU A 162 17.58 0.64 -4.57
CA LEU A 162 16.97 1.97 -4.61
C LEU A 162 17.88 2.98 -3.90
N ASN A 163 17.73 4.25 -4.21
CA ASN A 163 18.39 5.31 -3.48
C ASN A 163 18.05 5.22 -1.98
N GLY A 164 19.07 5.34 -1.11
CA GLY A 164 18.94 5.16 0.33
C GLY A 164 19.18 3.72 0.77
N LYS A 165 18.49 3.30 1.83
CA LYS A 165 18.68 1.99 2.47
C LYS A 165 17.66 0.93 2.06
N MET A 166 16.76 1.27 1.14
CA MET A 166 15.75 0.31 0.67
C MET A 166 16.23 -0.42 -0.59
N ALA A 167 15.90 -1.70 -0.66
CA ALA A 167 16.11 -2.52 -1.84
C ALA A 167 14.76 -3.11 -2.27
N CYS A 168 14.57 -3.25 -3.58
CA CYS A 168 13.50 -4.09 -4.13
C CYS A 168 14.01 -5.53 -4.22
N GLY A 169 13.29 -6.44 -3.65
CA GLY A 169 13.51 -7.86 -3.75
C GLY A 169 12.20 -8.58 -3.92
#